data_e375a8a8e29a3da985b587cad27ae409
#
_entry.id   e375a8a8e29a3da985b587cad27ae409
#
_cell.length_a   1.000
_cell.length_b   1.000
_cell.length_c   1.000
_cell.angle_alpha   90.00
_cell.angle_beta   90.00
_cell.angle_gamma   90.00
#
_symmetry.space_group_name_H-M   'P 1'
#
loop_
_entity.id
_entity.type
_entity.pdbx_description
1 polymer ?
#
loop_
_entity_poly.entity_id
_entity_poly.type
_entity_poly.pdbx_seq_one_letter_code
_entity_poly.pdbx_strand_id
1 'polypeptide(L)'
;MMEMMIFSKSAAEQKWLQSYAREYAGLMTEEQWAYHCFRGAAEAEAFLDTAPLVNMACMDISGDGGIDRVLKLRRQNRQAYIALIADQSMSPVTYMRPGILAGSL
;
A
#
# COMPACT_ATOMS: atom_id res chain seq x y z
N MET A 1 6.55 -17.18 -1.35
CA MET A 1 6.98 -15.88 -0.80
C MET A 1 5.85 -14.87 -0.94
N MET A 2 5.60 -14.13 0.12
CA MET A 2 4.57 -13.10 0.13
C MET A 2 5.17 -11.76 -0.30
N GLU A 3 4.39 -10.95 -0.99
CA GLU A 3 4.85 -9.68 -1.57
C GLU A 3 4.20 -8.51 -0.86
N MET A 4 5.01 -7.57 -0.37
CA MET A 4 4.53 -6.37 0.29
C MET A 4 5.01 -5.11 -0.43
N MET A 5 4.09 -4.19 -0.70
CA MET A 5 4.40 -2.89 -1.26
C MET A 5 4.26 -1.82 -0.18
N ILE A 6 5.25 -0.95 -0.07
CA ILE A 6 5.20 0.19 0.85
C ILE A 6 5.51 1.46 0.07
N PHE A 7 4.56 2.37 0.05
CA PHE A 7 4.75 3.67 -0.57
C PHE A 7 4.57 4.76 0.48
N SER A 8 5.63 5.50 0.74
CA SER A 8 5.62 6.66 1.62
C SER A 8 6.61 7.69 1.11
N LYS A 9 6.20 8.96 1.14
CA LYS A 9 7.05 10.06 0.68
C LYS A 9 8.14 10.44 1.68
N SER A 10 7.96 10.07 2.94
CA SER A 10 8.92 10.39 4.00
C SER A 10 9.83 9.19 4.27
N ALA A 11 11.14 9.41 4.28
CA ALA A 11 12.12 8.37 4.59
C ALA A 11 11.93 7.83 6.02
N ALA A 12 11.65 8.71 6.97
CA ALA A 12 11.42 8.32 8.36
C ALA A 12 10.14 7.49 8.50
N GLU A 13 9.06 7.92 7.85
CA GLU A 13 7.80 7.19 7.84
C GLU A 13 7.96 5.83 7.18
N GLN A 14 8.69 5.75 6.07
CA GLN A 14 8.91 4.49 5.37
C GLN A 14 9.66 3.50 6.25
N LYS A 15 10.67 3.97 6.98
CA LYS A 15 11.43 3.14 7.91
C LYS A 15 10.53 2.58 9.03
N TRP A 16 9.71 3.44 9.59
CA TRP A 16 8.74 3.05 10.61
C TRP A 16 7.73 2.04 10.09
N LEU A 17 7.20 2.29 8.90
CA LEU A 17 6.24 1.39 8.25
C LEU A 17 6.85 0.02 7.95
N GLN A 18 8.10 -0.02 7.50
CA GLN A 18 8.77 -1.28 7.27
C GLN A 18 8.90 -2.10 8.54
N SER A 19 9.28 -1.47 9.65
CA SER A 19 9.41 -2.14 10.93
C SER A 19 8.06 -2.66 11.42
N TYR A 20 7.04 -1.83 11.33
CA TYR A 20 5.68 -2.20 11.71
C TYR A 20 5.15 -3.36 10.85
N ALA A 21 5.36 -3.28 9.54
CA ALA A 21 4.91 -4.31 8.62
C ALA A 21 5.60 -5.65 8.89
N ARG A 22 6.90 -5.63 9.21
CA ARG A 22 7.62 -6.85 9.56
C ARG A 22 7.05 -7.52 10.81
N GLU A 23 6.76 -6.74 11.84
CA GLU A 23 6.14 -7.27 13.06
C GLU A 23 4.76 -7.85 12.75
N TYR A 24 3.95 -7.11 12.02
CA TYR A 24 2.60 -7.55 11.68
C TYR A 24 2.61 -8.80 10.81
N ALA A 25 3.47 -8.83 9.80
CA ALA A 25 3.60 -9.99 8.93
C ALA A 25 4.08 -11.22 9.69
N GLY A 26 5.01 -11.04 10.64
CA GLY A 26 5.49 -12.11 11.49
C GLY A 26 4.42 -12.72 12.39
N LEU A 27 3.39 -11.92 12.74
CA LEU A 27 2.26 -12.42 13.52
C LEU A 27 1.25 -13.17 12.65
N MET A 28 1.19 -12.86 11.35
CA MET A 28 0.20 -13.44 10.45
C MET A 28 0.65 -14.73 9.80
N THR A 29 1.92 -14.87 9.52
CA THR A 29 2.44 -16.01 8.78
C THR A 29 3.93 -16.19 9.03
N GLU A 30 4.39 -17.44 8.94
CA GLU A 30 5.81 -17.77 9.00
C GLU A 30 6.49 -17.64 7.63
N GLU A 31 5.74 -17.38 6.58
CA GLU A 31 6.30 -17.21 5.25
C GLU A 31 7.22 -15.99 5.17
N GLN A 32 8.20 -16.08 4.30
CA GLN A 32 9.08 -14.94 4.04
C GLN A 32 8.36 -13.89 3.20
N TRP A 33 8.70 -12.64 3.43
CA TRP A 33 8.13 -11.51 2.73
C TRP A 33 9.19 -10.80 1.90
N ALA A 34 8.83 -10.45 0.67
CA ALA A 34 9.61 -9.55 -0.16
C ALA A 34 9.01 -8.16 -0.04
N TYR A 35 9.86 -7.16 0.23
CA TYR A 35 9.41 -5.78 0.45
C TYR A 35 9.79 -4.93 -0.76
N HIS A 36 8.82 -4.23 -1.32
CA HIS A 36 8.99 -3.29 -2.43
C HIS A 36 8.65 -1.90 -1.91
N CYS A 37 9.68 -1.09 -1.67
CA CYS A 37 9.54 0.19 -1.00
C CYS A 37 9.82 1.34 -1.95
N PHE A 38 8.93 2.32 -1.95
CA PHE A 38 8.99 3.46 -2.86
C PHE A 38 8.76 4.76 -2.10
N ARG A 39 9.48 5.80 -2.46
CA ARG A 39 9.27 7.15 -1.94
C ARG A 39 8.75 8.11 -3.00
N GLY A 40 8.96 7.80 -4.26
CA GLY A 40 8.51 8.62 -5.38
C GLY A 40 7.27 8.04 -6.05
N ALA A 41 6.33 8.92 -6.43
CA ALA A 41 5.11 8.49 -7.11
C ALA A 41 5.41 7.83 -8.46
N ALA A 42 6.38 8.36 -9.21
CA ALA A 42 6.74 7.80 -10.51
C ALA A 42 7.27 6.37 -10.39
N GLU A 43 8.09 6.10 -9.37
CA GLU A 43 8.64 4.76 -9.14
C GLU A 43 7.53 3.79 -8.73
N ALA A 44 6.62 4.23 -7.86
CA ALA A 44 5.49 3.41 -7.43
C ALA A 44 4.58 3.08 -8.61
N GLU A 45 4.31 4.06 -9.47
CA GLU A 45 3.49 3.85 -10.66
C GLU A 45 4.15 2.91 -11.66
N ALA A 46 5.46 3.04 -11.87
CA ALA A 46 6.20 2.14 -12.75
C ALA A 46 6.12 0.69 -12.25
N PHE A 47 6.20 0.50 -10.93
CA PHE A 47 6.04 -0.83 -10.33
C PHE A 47 4.62 -1.37 -10.59
N LEU A 48 3.60 -0.57 -10.36
CA LEU A 48 2.20 -0.98 -10.59
C LEU A 48 1.92 -1.27 -12.07
N ASP A 49 2.62 -0.60 -12.98
CA ASP A 49 2.47 -0.84 -14.41
C ASP A 49 2.93 -2.24 -14.83
N THR A 50 3.74 -2.91 -14.02
CA THR A 50 4.14 -4.30 -14.27
C THR A 50 3.07 -5.30 -13.83
N ALA A 51 1.94 -4.83 -13.30
CA ALA A 51 0.87 -5.66 -12.75
C ALA A 51 1.40 -6.68 -11.71
N PRO A 52 2.08 -6.21 -10.66
CA PRO A 52 2.73 -7.10 -9.71
C PRO A 52 1.72 -7.85 -8.84
N LEU A 53 2.11 -9.03 -8.39
CA LEU A 53 1.39 -9.72 -7.33
C LEU A 53 1.73 -9.06 -6.00
N VAL A 54 0.72 -8.56 -5.29
CA VAL A 54 0.89 -7.92 -3.98
C VAL A 54 -0.08 -8.54 -3.00
N ASN A 55 0.41 -8.98 -1.87
CA ASN A 55 -0.41 -9.59 -0.82
C ASN A 55 -0.81 -8.58 0.25
N MET A 56 0.05 -7.62 0.52
CA MET A 56 -0.19 -6.55 1.49
C MET A 56 0.46 -5.25 1.02
N ALA A 57 -0.18 -4.13 1.27
CA ALA A 57 0.38 -2.84 0.92
C ALA A 57 0.09 -1.79 1.99
N CYS A 58 1.06 -0.90 2.19
CA CYS A 58 0.89 0.32 2.97
C CYS A 58 1.08 1.49 2.01
N MET A 59 0.02 2.26 1.77
CA MET A 59 0.00 3.25 0.71
C MET A 59 -0.31 4.63 1.24
N ASP A 60 0.61 5.56 1.06
CA ASP A 60 0.36 6.98 1.30
C ASP A 60 -0.50 7.51 0.17
N ILE A 61 -1.71 7.96 0.50
CA ILE A 61 -2.67 8.47 -0.46
C ILE A 61 -2.75 10.00 -0.49
N SER A 62 -1.87 10.67 0.25
CA SER A 62 -1.77 12.13 0.19
C SER A 62 -1.16 12.58 -1.14
N GLY A 63 -1.60 13.73 -1.64
CA GLY A 63 -1.12 14.27 -2.90
C GLY A 63 -1.82 13.72 -4.13
N ASP A 64 -1.37 14.18 -5.29
CA ASP A 64 -2.01 13.88 -6.56
C ASP A 64 -1.88 12.39 -6.93
N GLY A 65 -2.98 11.83 -7.35
CA GLY A 65 -3.01 10.45 -7.84
C GLY A 65 -2.92 9.37 -6.76
N GLY A 66 -2.93 9.74 -5.47
CA GLY A 66 -2.82 8.77 -4.38
C GLY A 66 -3.95 7.73 -4.38
N ILE A 67 -5.18 8.20 -4.53
CA ILE A 67 -6.35 7.32 -4.59
C ILE A 67 -6.31 6.46 -5.85
N ASP A 68 -5.94 7.04 -6.99
CA ASP A 68 -5.88 6.31 -8.25
C ASP A 68 -4.86 5.18 -8.20
N ARG A 69 -3.72 5.39 -7.54
CA ARG A 69 -2.72 4.34 -7.34
C ARG A 69 -3.27 3.17 -6.53
N VAL A 70 -4.00 3.47 -5.46
CA VAL A 70 -4.62 2.44 -4.62
C VAL A 70 -5.68 1.67 -5.41
N LEU A 71 -6.50 2.37 -6.19
CA LEU A 71 -7.52 1.72 -7.01
C LEU A 71 -6.88 0.81 -8.07
N LYS A 72 -5.77 1.23 -8.65
CA LYS A 72 -5.03 0.40 -9.61
C LYS A 72 -4.50 -0.86 -8.94
N LEU A 73 -3.89 -0.72 -7.77
CA LEU A 73 -3.41 -1.85 -6.98
C LEU A 73 -4.55 -2.82 -6.65
N ARG A 74 -5.70 -2.29 -6.22
CA ARG A 74 -6.87 -3.10 -5.86
C ARG A 74 -7.41 -3.87 -7.06
N ARG A 75 -7.47 -3.24 -8.23
CA ARG A 75 -7.93 -3.92 -9.44
C ARG A 75 -7.02 -5.08 -9.82
N GLN A 76 -5.72 -4.94 -9.59
CA GLN A 76 -4.74 -5.99 -9.89
C GLN A 76 -4.71 -7.08 -8.83
N ASN A 77 -5.02 -6.74 -7.57
CA ASN A 77 -4.90 -7.64 -6.42
C ASN A 77 -6.14 -7.51 -5.54
N ARG A 78 -7.20 -8.19 -5.90
CA ARG A 78 -8.52 -8.02 -5.27
C ARG A 78 -8.56 -8.41 -3.80
N GLN A 79 -7.68 -9.31 -3.37
CA GLN A 79 -7.69 -9.83 -2.01
C GLN A 79 -6.52 -9.31 -1.17
N ALA A 80 -5.75 -8.37 -1.69
CA ALA A 80 -4.65 -7.78 -0.94
C ALA A 80 -5.16 -6.99 0.26
N TYR A 81 -4.41 -7.05 1.36
CA TYR A 81 -4.64 -6.15 2.50
C TYR A 81 -3.98 -4.82 2.18
N ILE A 82 -4.75 -3.74 2.20
CA ILE A 82 -4.25 -2.41 1.90
C ILE A 82 -4.48 -1.50 3.10
N ALA A 83 -3.40 -1.03 3.71
CA ALA A 83 -3.43 -0.02 4.75
C ALA A 83 -3.21 1.34 4.09
N LEU A 84 -4.08 2.29 4.38
CA LEU A 84 -4.01 3.63 3.82
C LEU A 84 -3.41 4.59 4.83
N ILE A 85 -2.50 5.42 4.35
CA ILE A 85 -1.91 6.50 5.14
C ILE A 85 -2.45 7.80 4.56
N ALA A 86 -3.29 8.48 5.33
CA ALA A 86 -3.96 9.69 4.90
C ALA A 86 -3.44 10.89 5.69
N ASP A 87 -3.40 12.04 5.02
CA ASP A 87 -3.17 13.31 5.65
C ASP A 87 -4.42 13.68 6.48
N GLN A 88 -4.23 14.37 7.61
CA GLN A 88 -5.34 14.85 8.44
C GLN A 88 -6.27 15.80 7.68
N SER A 89 -5.77 16.47 6.65
CA SER A 89 -6.57 17.35 5.81
C SER A 89 -7.51 16.61 4.86
N MET A 90 -7.32 15.31 4.66
CA MET A 90 -8.14 14.53 3.74
C MET A 90 -9.48 14.15 4.37
N SER A 91 -10.56 14.35 3.62
CA SER A 91 -11.87 13.89 4.06
C SER A 91 -11.92 12.36 4.03
N PRO A 92 -12.44 11.72 5.10
CA PRO A 92 -12.63 10.26 5.09
C PRO A 92 -13.44 9.75 3.89
N VAL A 93 -14.39 10.53 3.40
CA VAL A 93 -15.21 10.16 2.24
C VAL A 93 -14.33 9.94 1.00
N THR A 94 -13.21 10.65 0.91
CA THR A 94 -12.31 10.54 -0.25
C THR A 94 -11.66 9.18 -0.35
N TYR A 95 -11.20 8.61 0.78
CA TYR A 95 -10.47 7.34 0.77
C TYR A 95 -11.28 6.14 1.24
N MET A 96 -12.48 6.36 1.80
CA MET A 96 -13.37 5.27 2.21
C MET A 96 -14.36 4.91 1.11
N ARG A 97 -13.90 4.91 -0.13
CA ARG A 97 -14.72 4.53 -1.28
C ARG A 97 -14.93 3.03 -1.31
N PRO A 98 -16.11 2.56 -1.76
CA PRO A 98 -16.36 1.12 -1.90
C PRO A 98 -15.32 0.40 -2.76
N GLY A 99 -14.81 1.05 -3.82
CA GLY A 99 -13.80 0.47 -4.69
C GLY A 99 -12.46 0.23 -4.01
N ILE A 100 -12.13 0.98 -2.94
CA ILE A 100 -10.91 0.80 -2.16
C ILE A 100 -11.13 -0.29 -1.13
N LEU A 101 -12.27 -0.25 -0.43
CA LEU A 101 -12.56 -1.16 0.67
C LEU A 101 -13.01 -2.55 0.19
N ALA A 102 -13.59 -2.64 -1.00
CA ALA A 102 -14.05 -3.90 -1.54
C ALA A 102 -12.89 -4.88 -1.67
N GLY A 103 -13.09 -6.09 -1.21
CA GLY A 103 -12.05 -7.11 -1.19
C GLY A 103 -11.11 -7.04 0.01
N SER A 104 -11.16 -5.97 0.78
CA SER A 104 -10.42 -5.87 2.05
C SER A 104 -11.20 -6.52 3.19
N LEU A 105 -12.42 -6.78 2.93
CA LEU A 105 -13.33 -7.45 3.84
C LEU A 105 -13.49 -8.92 3.42
#